data_f93f063a215b59a1b88446144aaf79d7
#
_entry.id   f93f063a215b59a1b88446144aaf79d7
#
_cell.length_a   1.000
_cell.length_b   1.000
_cell.length_c   1.000
_cell.angle_alpha   90.00
_cell.angle_beta   90.00
_cell.angle_gamma   90.00
#
_symmetry.space_group_name_H-M   'P 1'
#
loop_
_entity.id
_entity.type
_entity.pdbx_description
1 polymer ?
#
loop_
_entity_poly.entity_id
_entity_poly.type
_entity_poly.pdbx_seq_one_letter_code
_entity_poly.pdbx_strand_id
1 'polypeptide(L)'
;MKGQFMEFDVTIEIPKGHRNKYEVDHETGRIRLDRLLFTAMSYPSDYGYIEDSLGEDGDPLDALVLLDEPTWPGCLVRARPIGMFHMRDEAGGDDKILCIPAGDPRKDHIKELEDISEFDRLEIQHFFETYKDLEPGKSVEGAHWAGRVEAEATIDEAIQRATDAGMSTARWKAPFSAAAQSVARSEEDHAVASQRAREELATKDKPLSDD
;
A
#
# COMPACT_ATOMS: atom_id res chain seq x y z
N MET A 1 -27.13 -10.23 -1.30
CA MET A 1 -26.26 -9.28 -0.58
C MET A 1 -24.86 -9.53 -1.07
N LYS A 2 -24.19 -8.55 -1.71
CA LYS A 2 -22.75 -8.65 -1.97
C LYS A 2 -22.09 -8.68 -0.59
N GLY A 3 -21.43 -9.77 -0.23
CA GLY A 3 -20.59 -9.81 0.97
C GLY A 3 -19.59 -8.67 0.86
N GLN A 4 -19.55 -7.84 1.88
CA GLN A 4 -18.59 -6.74 1.95
C GLN A 4 -17.24 -7.39 2.25
N PHE A 5 -16.32 -7.33 1.30
CA PHE A 5 -14.93 -7.75 1.53
C PHE A 5 -14.28 -6.77 2.49
N MET A 6 -13.35 -7.27 3.30
CA MET A 6 -12.42 -6.41 4.03
C MET A 6 -11.61 -5.58 3.04
N GLU A 7 -11.47 -4.28 3.32
CA GLU A 7 -10.66 -3.37 2.52
C GLU A 7 -9.78 -2.51 3.43
N PHE A 8 -8.54 -2.32 3.03
CA PHE A 8 -7.55 -1.53 3.76
C PHE A 8 -6.61 -0.82 2.80
N ASP A 9 -5.80 0.07 3.31
CA ASP A 9 -4.81 0.80 2.55
C ASP A 9 -3.43 0.14 2.71
N VAL A 10 -2.72 -0.02 1.59
CA VAL A 10 -1.35 -0.54 1.54
C VAL A 10 -0.44 0.56 1.00
N THR A 11 0.60 0.90 1.75
CA THR A 11 1.69 1.74 1.26
C THR A 11 2.72 0.87 0.58
N ILE A 12 2.93 1.10 -0.72
CA ILE A 12 3.93 0.37 -1.49
C ILE A 12 5.31 0.91 -1.19
N GLU A 13 6.24 0.02 -0.86
CA GLU A 13 7.65 0.34 -0.68
C GLU A 13 8.48 -0.09 -1.87
N ILE A 14 8.19 -1.26 -2.44
CA ILE A 14 8.99 -1.85 -3.51
C ILE A 14 8.09 -2.24 -4.68
N PRO A 15 8.18 -1.56 -5.81
CA PRO A 15 7.41 -1.92 -7.01
C PRO A 15 7.85 -3.26 -7.59
N LYS A 16 6.92 -3.97 -8.22
CA LYS A 16 7.18 -5.18 -9.01
C LYS A 16 8.37 -4.99 -9.97
N GLY A 17 9.22 -6.00 -10.06
CA GLY A 17 10.38 -6.02 -10.95
C GLY A 17 11.61 -5.29 -10.40
N HIS A 18 11.53 -4.69 -9.22
CA HIS A 18 12.66 -4.01 -8.59
C HIS A 18 13.50 -4.96 -7.74
N ARG A 19 14.81 -4.68 -7.69
CA ARG A 19 15.78 -5.34 -6.81
C ARG A 19 16.22 -4.46 -5.65
N ASN A 20 15.97 -3.15 -5.73
CA ASN A 20 16.21 -2.27 -4.61
C ASN A 20 15.14 -2.50 -3.54
N LYS A 21 15.58 -2.85 -2.33
CA LYS A 21 14.71 -2.88 -1.16
C LYS A 21 14.65 -1.47 -0.59
N TYR A 22 13.47 -0.88 -0.66
CA TYR A 22 13.16 0.39 -0.02
C TYR A 22 12.36 0.13 1.25
N GLU A 23 12.49 1.02 2.20
CA GLU A 23 11.74 1.02 3.46
C GLU A 23 11.25 2.44 3.76
N VAL A 24 10.06 2.56 4.32
CA VAL A 24 9.57 3.81 4.86
C VAL A 24 10.16 3.98 6.26
N ASP A 25 10.90 5.06 6.46
CA ASP A 25 11.36 5.48 7.77
C ASP A 25 10.15 6.02 8.55
N HIS A 26 9.65 5.24 9.49
CA HIS A 26 8.43 5.53 10.25
C HIS A 26 8.53 6.77 11.17
N GLU A 27 9.69 7.31 11.44
CA GLU A 27 9.85 8.55 12.20
C GLU A 27 9.73 9.78 11.29
N THR A 28 10.24 9.70 10.07
CA THR A 28 10.37 10.84 9.16
C THR A 28 9.43 10.81 7.96
N GLY A 29 8.79 9.65 7.67
CA GLY A 29 7.96 9.43 6.49
C GLY A 29 8.75 9.40 5.17
N ARG A 30 10.07 9.27 5.25
CA ARG A 30 10.92 9.25 4.06
C ARG A 30 11.16 7.82 3.59
N ILE A 31 11.21 7.67 2.28
CA ILE A 31 11.62 6.41 1.67
C ILE A 31 13.13 6.33 1.68
N ARG A 32 13.66 5.26 2.25
CA ARG A 32 15.08 4.96 2.37
C ARG A 32 15.42 3.76 1.49
N LEU A 33 16.53 3.80 0.78
CA LEU A 33 17.12 2.62 0.18
C LEU A 33 17.82 1.83 1.30
N ASP A 34 17.28 0.67 1.65
CA ASP A 34 17.94 -0.26 2.58
C ASP A 34 19.12 -0.95 1.87
N ARG A 35 18.83 -1.73 0.83
CA ARG A 35 19.87 -2.42 0.06
C ARG A 35 19.40 -2.81 -1.34
N LEU A 36 20.32 -3.20 -2.20
CA LEU A 36 20.06 -4.00 -3.37
C LEU A 36 20.02 -5.47 -2.98
N LEU A 37 19.03 -6.23 -3.44
CA LEU A 37 19.00 -7.68 -3.23
C LEU A 37 20.31 -8.31 -3.74
N PHE A 38 20.88 -9.21 -2.93
CA PHE A 38 22.14 -9.86 -3.28
C PHE A 38 21.97 -10.92 -4.37
N THR A 39 20.76 -11.50 -4.48
CA THR A 39 20.40 -12.39 -5.61
C THR A 39 20.07 -11.60 -6.86
N ALA A 40 20.01 -12.26 -8.02
CA ALA A 40 19.56 -11.65 -9.28
C ALA A 40 18.03 -11.51 -9.37
N MET A 41 17.29 -11.92 -8.36
CA MET A 41 15.82 -11.90 -8.31
C MET A 41 15.29 -10.49 -8.15
N SER A 42 14.05 -10.28 -8.55
CA SER A 42 13.29 -9.05 -8.33
C SER A 42 11.95 -9.37 -7.68
N TYR A 43 11.36 -8.39 -6.99
CA TYR A 43 10.06 -8.57 -6.35
C TYR A 43 8.98 -8.97 -7.38
N PRO A 44 8.22 -10.06 -7.12
CA PRO A 44 7.27 -10.61 -8.09
C PRO A 44 5.97 -9.79 -8.21
N SER A 45 5.68 -8.96 -7.22
CA SER A 45 4.54 -8.04 -7.20
C SER A 45 4.91 -6.77 -6.44
N ASP A 46 4.03 -5.76 -6.46
CA ASP A 46 4.19 -4.59 -5.62
C ASP A 46 4.13 -5.02 -4.15
N TYR A 47 5.13 -4.63 -3.38
CA TYR A 47 5.33 -5.02 -1.99
C TYR A 47 5.37 -3.80 -1.09
N GLY A 48 4.76 -3.90 0.07
CA GLY A 48 4.72 -2.85 1.07
C GLY A 48 4.04 -3.34 2.33
N TYR A 49 3.38 -2.46 3.07
CA TYR A 49 2.75 -2.78 4.33
C TYR A 49 1.33 -2.25 4.44
N ILE A 50 0.53 -2.87 5.30
CA ILE A 50 -0.84 -2.45 5.61
C ILE A 50 -0.77 -1.30 6.61
N GLU A 51 -1.39 -0.18 6.24
CA GLU A 51 -1.53 0.98 7.13
C GLU A 51 -2.31 0.60 8.41
N ASP A 52 -1.96 1.24 9.52
CA ASP A 52 -2.61 1.03 10.82
C ASP A 52 -2.49 -0.39 11.39
N SER A 53 -1.50 -1.18 10.97
CA SER A 53 -1.25 -2.54 11.44
C SER A 53 0.07 -2.65 12.20
N LEU A 54 0.19 -3.70 13.02
CA LEU A 54 1.42 -4.08 13.74
C LEU A 54 1.57 -5.60 13.70
N GLY A 55 2.63 -6.09 13.07
CA GLY A 55 3.02 -7.49 13.06
C GLY A 55 3.54 -7.97 14.43
N GLU A 56 3.85 -9.25 14.52
CA GLU A 56 4.41 -9.84 15.75
C GLU A 56 5.87 -9.44 16.00
N ASP A 57 6.60 -9.11 14.95
CA ASP A 57 7.98 -8.63 14.95
C ASP A 57 8.12 -7.16 15.34
N GLY A 58 7.02 -6.42 15.41
CA GLY A 58 6.99 -5.01 15.79
C GLY A 58 6.96 -4.03 14.61
N ASP A 59 7.01 -4.54 13.38
CA ASP A 59 6.84 -3.77 12.15
C ASP A 59 5.38 -3.86 11.65
N PRO A 60 4.92 -2.97 10.77
CA PRO A 60 3.61 -3.11 10.13
C PRO A 60 3.50 -4.42 9.33
N LEU A 61 2.29 -4.98 9.24
CA LEU A 61 2.03 -6.24 8.53
C LEU A 61 2.28 -6.09 7.03
N ASP A 62 3.13 -6.93 6.48
CA ASP A 62 3.53 -6.93 5.08
C ASP A 62 2.40 -7.33 4.12
N ALA A 63 2.39 -6.73 2.94
CA ALA A 63 1.44 -7.04 1.89
C ALA A 63 2.07 -7.06 0.49
N LEU A 64 1.59 -8.00 -0.32
CA LEU A 64 1.83 -8.04 -1.76
C LEU A 64 0.55 -7.65 -2.49
N VAL A 65 0.63 -6.67 -3.38
CA VAL A 65 -0.52 -6.24 -4.18
C VAL A 65 -0.32 -6.64 -5.64
N LEU A 66 -1.22 -7.51 -6.15
CA LEU A 66 -1.17 -8.01 -7.52
C LEU A 66 -1.74 -6.96 -8.48
N LEU A 67 -0.89 -6.08 -8.95
CA LEU A 67 -1.19 -5.07 -9.96
C LEU A 67 -0.73 -5.53 -11.35
N ASP A 68 -1.42 -5.09 -12.40
CA ASP A 68 -1.01 -5.36 -13.78
C ASP A 68 0.23 -4.55 -14.16
N GLU A 69 0.31 -3.30 -13.69
CA GLU A 69 1.44 -2.40 -13.86
C GLU A 69 2.02 -2.03 -12.49
N PRO A 70 3.35 -1.95 -12.35
CA PRO A 70 3.95 -1.56 -11.08
C PRO A 70 3.66 -0.09 -10.75
N THR A 71 3.56 0.20 -9.45
CA THR A 71 3.44 1.58 -8.96
C THR A 71 4.82 2.18 -8.63
N TRP A 72 4.91 3.00 -7.62
CA TRP A 72 6.15 3.63 -7.15
C TRP A 72 6.21 3.64 -5.61
N PRO A 73 7.39 3.72 -5.01
CA PRO A 73 7.53 3.79 -3.56
C PRO A 73 6.77 4.97 -2.96
N GLY A 74 5.94 4.69 -1.94
CA GLY A 74 5.05 5.65 -1.30
C GLY A 74 3.66 5.74 -1.92
N CYS A 75 3.35 4.95 -2.96
CA CYS A 75 2.00 4.88 -3.51
C CYS A 75 1.06 4.19 -2.53
N LEU A 76 -0.09 4.81 -2.25
CA LEU A 76 -1.15 4.23 -1.43
C LEU A 76 -2.16 3.50 -2.32
N VAL A 77 -2.38 2.22 -2.05
CA VAL A 77 -3.31 1.39 -2.81
C VAL A 77 -4.42 0.88 -1.90
N ARG A 78 -5.67 1.18 -2.25
CA ARG A 78 -6.84 0.55 -1.61
C ARG A 78 -6.94 -0.89 -2.07
N ALA A 79 -6.77 -1.85 -1.16
CA ALA A 79 -6.65 -3.26 -1.45
C ALA A 79 -7.66 -4.10 -0.67
N ARG A 80 -7.85 -5.35 -1.09
CA ARG A 80 -8.59 -6.39 -0.37
C ARG A 80 -7.80 -7.70 -0.38
N PRO A 81 -7.84 -8.51 0.70
CA PRO A 81 -7.07 -9.73 0.79
C PRO A 81 -7.71 -10.84 -0.05
N ILE A 82 -6.88 -11.76 -0.54
CA ILE A 82 -7.30 -13.01 -1.21
C ILE A 82 -6.66 -14.24 -0.58
N GLY A 83 -5.65 -14.06 0.27
CA GLY A 83 -4.93 -15.09 0.98
C GLY A 83 -3.68 -14.53 1.64
N MET A 84 -2.84 -15.39 2.15
CA MET A 84 -1.57 -15.00 2.76
C MET A 84 -0.51 -16.10 2.58
N PHE A 85 0.74 -15.68 2.67
CA PHE A 85 1.91 -16.52 2.67
C PHE A 85 2.57 -16.45 4.05
N HIS A 86 2.51 -17.56 4.77
CA HIS A 86 3.21 -17.72 6.03
C HIS A 86 4.67 -18.08 5.79
N MET A 87 5.55 -17.41 6.48
CA MET A 87 6.96 -17.80 6.57
C MET A 87 7.53 -17.43 7.93
N ARG A 88 8.67 -17.99 8.23
CA ARG A 88 9.48 -17.63 9.39
C ARG A 88 10.88 -17.26 8.93
N ASP A 89 11.39 -16.22 9.50
CA ASP A 89 12.79 -15.84 9.33
C ASP A 89 13.52 -15.86 10.67
N GLU A 90 14.72 -15.35 10.71
CA GLU A 90 15.54 -15.29 11.93
C GLU A 90 14.94 -14.40 13.05
N ALA A 91 14.01 -13.50 12.72
CA ALA A 91 13.33 -12.62 13.68
C ALA A 91 12.01 -13.23 14.19
N GLY A 92 11.44 -14.22 13.51
CA GLY A 92 10.19 -14.87 13.91
C GLY A 92 9.21 -15.12 12.79
N GLY A 93 7.90 -14.96 13.05
CA GLY A 93 6.85 -15.00 12.06
C GLY A 93 6.93 -13.79 11.15
N ASP A 94 6.85 -14.01 9.84
CA ASP A 94 6.99 -12.98 8.81
C ASP A 94 5.92 -13.20 7.72
N ASP A 95 4.67 -12.94 8.08
CA ASP A 95 3.50 -13.19 7.25
C ASP A 95 3.34 -12.13 6.17
N LYS A 96 2.96 -12.56 4.96
CA LYS A 96 2.73 -11.69 3.81
C LYS A 96 1.28 -11.81 3.34
N ILE A 97 0.50 -10.75 3.47
CA ILE A 97 -0.88 -10.72 2.96
C ILE A 97 -0.88 -10.56 1.45
N LEU A 98 -1.53 -11.47 0.74
CA LEU A 98 -1.72 -11.38 -0.70
C LEU A 98 -3.01 -10.64 -1.01
N CYS A 99 -2.91 -9.56 -1.77
CA CYS A 99 -3.98 -8.61 -2.02
C CYS A 99 -4.16 -8.31 -3.50
N ILE A 100 -5.33 -7.81 -3.84
CA ILE A 100 -5.63 -7.17 -5.12
C ILE A 100 -6.24 -5.79 -4.89
N PRO A 101 -6.18 -4.86 -5.87
CA PRO A 101 -6.84 -3.55 -5.75
C PRO A 101 -8.36 -3.72 -5.59
N ALA A 102 -8.94 -3.07 -4.57
CA ALA A 102 -10.35 -3.24 -4.21
C ALA A 102 -11.33 -2.68 -5.25
N GLY A 103 -10.94 -1.62 -5.97
CA GLY A 103 -11.79 -0.89 -6.91
C GLY A 103 -11.60 -1.25 -8.39
N ASP A 104 -10.81 -2.30 -8.72
CA ASP A 104 -10.57 -2.67 -10.11
C ASP A 104 -11.57 -3.74 -10.59
N PRO A 105 -12.53 -3.39 -11.48
CA PRO A 105 -13.54 -4.33 -11.97
C PRO A 105 -12.94 -5.51 -12.76
N ARG A 106 -11.72 -5.37 -13.28
CA ARG A 106 -11.02 -6.47 -13.98
C ARG A 106 -10.61 -7.58 -13.01
N LYS A 107 -10.48 -7.25 -11.72
CA LYS A 107 -10.11 -8.16 -10.62
C LYS A 107 -11.31 -8.67 -9.83
N ASP A 108 -12.56 -8.27 -10.17
CA ASP A 108 -13.77 -8.67 -9.43
C ASP A 108 -14.00 -10.18 -9.37
N HIS A 109 -13.46 -10.93 -10.31
CA HIS A 109 -13.55 -12.38 -10.34
C HIS A 109 -12.61 -13.06 -9.34
N ILE A 110 -11.54 -12.41 -8.90
CA ILE A 110 -10.57 -12.93 -7.93
C ILE A 110 -11.10 -12.68 -6.53
N LYS A 111 -11.40 -13.72 -5.75
CA LYS A 111 -11.96 -13.63 -4.40
C LYS A 111 -11.16 -14.40 -3.37
N GLU A 112 -10.55 -15.48 -3.82
CA GLU A 112 -9.79 -16.40 -2.99
C GLU A 112 -8.42 -16.66 -3.64
N LEU A 113 -7.53 -17.26 -2.87
CA LEU A 113 -6.19 -17.62 -3.32
C LEU A 113 -6.19 -18.52 -4.58
N GLU A 114 -7.19 -19.37 -4.70
CA GLU A 114 -7.35 -20.32 -5.81
C GLU A 114 -7.72 -19.64 -7.13
N ASP A 115 -8.20 -18.41 -7.10
CA ASP A 115 -8.61 -17.66 -8.29
C ASP A 115 -7.42 -17.07 -9.05
N ILE A 116 -6.22 -17.08 -8.47
CA ILE A 116 -4.99 -16.70 -9.16
C ILE A 116 -4.26 -17.92 -9.72
N SER A 117 -3.41 -17.70 -10.73
CA SER A 117 -2.62 -18.74 -11.34
C SER A 117 -1.76 -19.48 -10.31
N GLU A 118 -1.68 -20.81 -10.42
CA GLU A 118 -0.74 -21.59 -9.61
C GLU A 118 0.71 -21.13 -9.82
N PHE A 119 1.05 -20.74 -11.05
CA PHE A 119 2.39 -20.26 -11.36
C PHE A 119 2.72 -18.93 -10.67
N ASP A 120 1.76 -18.01 -10.53
CA ASP A 120 1.96 -16.76 -9.80
C ASP A 120 2.25 -17.04 -8.32
N ARG A 121 1.55 -18.01 -7.72
CA ARG A 121 1.81 -18.45 -6.35
C ARG A 121 3.20 -19.08 -6.20
N LEU A 122 3.59 -19.95 -7.15
CA LEU A 122 4.91 -20.57 -7.15
C LEU A 122 6.04 -19.55 -7.32
N GLU A 123 5.86 -18.53 -8.15
CA GLU A 123 6.83 -17.45 -8.35
C GLU A 123 7.02 -16.65 -7.05
N ILE A 124 5.91 -16.27 -6.40
CA ILE A 124 5.94 -15.55 -5.12
C ILE A 124 6.62 -16.40 -4.04
N GLN A 125 6.20 -17.64 -3.90
CA GLN A 125 6.78 -18.57 -2.93
C GLN A 125 8.27 -18.74 -3.15
N HIS A 126 8.69 -19.05 -4.37
CA HIS A 126 10.10 -19.22 -4.70
C HIS A 126 10.92 -17.98 -4.42
N PHE A 127 10.38 -16.79 -4.70
CA PHE A 127 11.03 -15.54 -4.37
C PHE A 127 11.31 -15.45 -2.86
N PHE A 128 10.30 -15.59 -2.02
CA PHE A 128 10.46 -15.43 -0.57
C PHE A 128 11.28 -16.55 0.08
N GLU A 129 11.26 -17.76 -0.48
CA GLU A 129 12.09 -18.86 0.00
C GLU A 129 13.59 -18.65 -0.28
N THR A 130 13.95 -17.89 -1.32
CA THR A 130 15.33 -17.88 -1.83
C THR A 130 15.98 -16.48 -1.96
N TYR A 131 15.22 -15.38 -1.85
CA TYR A 131 15.77 -14.03 -2.08
C TYR A 131 16.85 -13.63 -1.08
N LYS A 132 16.88 -14.24 0.13
CA LYS A 132 17.87 -14.02 1.18
C LYS A 132 19.06 -15.02 1.13
N ASP A 133 19.11 -15.99 0.21
CA ASP A 133 20.10 -17.07 0.19
C ASP A 133 21.55 -16.59 0.19
N LEU A 134 21.83 -15.46 -0.38
CA LEU A 134 23.16 -14.85 -0.44
C LEU A 134 23.41 -13.84 0.70
N GLU A 135 22.45 -13.65 1.61
CA GLU A 135 22.58 -12.76 2.78
C GLU A 135 23.14 -13.53 3.96
N PRO A 136 24.33 -13.15 4.50
CA PRO A 136 24.93 -13.88 5.61
C PRO A 136 24.06 -13.89 6.87
N GLY A 137 23.76 -15.07 7.41
CA GLY A 137 23.00 -15.23 8.64
C GLY A 137 21.48 -15.05 8.50
N LYS A 138 20.99 -14.98 7.26
CA LYS A 138 19.56 -14.94 6.98
C LYS A 138 19.05 -16.32 6.57
N SER A 139 17.81 -16.64 6.94
CA SER A 139 17.13 -17.88 6.58
C SER A 139 15.65 -17.65 6.44
N VAL A 140 14.99 -18.53 5.68
CA VAL A 140 13.54 -18.62 5.56
C VAL A 140 13.13 -20.07 5.79
N GLU A 141 12.16 -20.29 6.66
CA GLU A 141 11.68 -21.62 7.03
C GLU A 141 10.15 -21.67 7.10
N GLY A 142 9.56 -22.86 6.95
CA GLY A 142 8.17 -23.14 7.26
C GLY A 142 7.16 -22.45 6.34
N ALA A 143 7.53 -22.15 5.09
CA ALA A 143 6.69 -21.45 4.15
C ALA A 143 5.46 -22.27 3.72
N HIS A 144 4.26 -21.68 3.81
CA HIS A 144 3.01 -22.25 3.29
C HIS A 144 1.95 -21.18 3.02
N TRP A 145 0.96 -21.54 2.20
CA TRP A 145 -0.16 -20.68 1.87
C TRP A 145 -1.34 -20.89 2.80
N ALA A 146 -2.06 -19.81 3.10
CA ALA A 146 -3.35 -19.82 3.78
C ALA A 146 -4.39 -19.01 3.00
N GLY A 147 -5.66 -19.32 3.20
CA GLY A 147 -6.77 -18.71 2.48
C GLY A 147 -7.14 -17.31 3.02
N ARG A 148 -8.07 -16.68 2.31
CA ARG A 148 -8.55 -15.33 2.63
C ARG A 148 -9.07 -15.17 4.06
N VAL A 149 -9.82 -16.14 4.57
CA VAL A 149 -10.41 -16.05 5.92
C VAL A 149 -9.34 -15.93 7.00
N GLU A 150 -8.23 -16.66 6.85
CA GLU A 150 -7.09 -16.59 7.76
C GLU A 150 -6.35 -15.26 7.61
N ALA A 151 -6.16 -14.81 6.36
CA ALA A 151 -5.58 -13.49 6.08
C ALA A 151 -6.39 -12.34 6.72
N GLU A 152 -7.73 -12.36 6.62
CA GLU A 152 -8.62 -11.39 7.26
C GLU A 152 -8.47 -11.40 8.79
N ALA A 153 -8.39 -12.60 9.41
CA ALA A 153 -8.17 -12.72 10.85
C ALA A 153 -6.80 -12.15 11.28
N THR A 154 -5.75 -12.46 10.55
CA THR A 154 -4.39 -11.93 10.81
C THR A 154 -4.35 -10.41 10.69
N ILE A 155 -5.04 -9.82 9.70
CA ILE A 155 -5.15 -8.37 9.54
C ILE A 155 -5.89 -7.75 10.73
N ASP A 156 -7.03 -8.31 11.15
CA ASP A 156 -7.79 -7.82 12.30
C ASP A 156 -6.95 -7.84 13.58
N GLU A 157 -6.20 -8.92 13.82
CA GLU A 157 -5.29 -9.02 14.95
C GLU A 157 -4.15 -7.99 14.89
N ALA A 158 -3.57 -7.76 13.71
CA ALA A 158 -2.52 -6.77 13.53
C ALA A 158 -3.02 -5.33 13.75
N ILE A 159 -4.22 -5.01 13.28
CA ILE A 159 -4.88 -3.72 13.53
C ILE A 159 -5.20 -3.55 15.02
N GLN A 160 -5.65 -4.62 15.69
CA GLN A 160 -5.92 -4.58 17.12
C GLN A 160 -4.64 -4.36 17.91
N ARG A 161 -3.53 -5.05 17.58
CA ARG A 161 -2.22 -4.83 18.21
C ARG A 161 -1.73 -3.39 18.06
N ALA A 162 -1.87 -2.80 16.86
CA ALA A 162 -1.52 -1.41 16.61
C ALA A 162 -2.34 -0.46 17.49
N THR A 163 -3.65 -0.71 17.60
CA THR A 163 -4.57 0.06 18.44
C THR A 163 -4.18 -0.01 19.91
N ASP A 164 -3.91 -1.21 20.44
CA ASP A 164 -3.53 -1.47 21.82
C ASP A 164 -2.16 -0.83 22.16
N ALA A 165 -1.26 -0.77 21.18
CA ALA A 165 0.03 -0.10 21.29
C ALA A 165 -0.07 1.44 21.21
N GLY A 166 -1.28 1.98 20.95
CA GLY A 166 -1.48 3.42 20.76
C GLY A 166 -0.83 3.97 19.48
N MET A 167 -0.53 3.08 18.52
CA MET A 167 -0.03 3.45 17.21
C MET A 167 -1.19 3.95 16.37
N SER A 168 -1.35 5.27 16.32
CA SER A 168 -2.28 5.91 15.39
C SER A 168 -1.49 6.40 14.20
N THR A 169 -1.79 5.90 13.01
CA THR A 169 -1.23 6.38 11.74
C THR A 169 -1.66 7.80 11.39
N ALA A 170 -2.53 8.43 12.21
CA ALA A 170 -2.73 9.87 12.16
C ALA A 170 -1.39 10.66 12.18
N ARG A 171 -0.30 10.04 12.65
CA ARG A 171 1.07 10.59 12.59
C ARG A 171 1.61 10.73 11.16
N TRP A 172 1.19 9.86 10.23
CA TRP A 172 1.63 9.83 8.83
C TRP A 172 0.80 10.71 7.92
N LYS A 173 -0.48 10.88 8.25
CA LYS A 173 -1.41 11.73 7.50
C LYS A 173 -1.06 13.23 7.62
N ALA A 174 -0.29 13.63 8.64
CA ALA A 174 -0.03 15.03 8.92
C ALA A 174 0.80 15.77 7.85
N PRO A 175 1.93 15.28 7.32
CA PRO A 175 2.66 16.05 6.32
C PRO A 175 2.01 16.04 4.94
N PHE A 176 1.43 14.91 4.50
CA PHE A 176 0.76 14.81 3.20
C PHE A 176 -0.64 15.45 3.23
N SER A 177 -1.40 15.30 4.32
CA SER A 177 -2.70 15.94 4.46
C SER A 177 -2.58 17.47 4.60
N ALA A 178 -1.57 17.97 5.26
CA ALA A 178 -1.31 19.43 5.33
C ALA A 178 -0.92 20.00 3.96
N ALA A 179 -0.10 19.28 3.18
CA ALA A 179 0.24 19.67 1.82
C ALA A 179 -0.98 19.57 0.88
N ALA A 180 -1.75 18.48 0.94
CA ALA A 180 -2.98 18.32 0.17
C ALA A 180 -4.05 19.34 0.53
N GLN A 181 -4.21 19.67 1.81
CA GLN A 181 -5.12 20.74 2.26
C GLN A 181 -4.63 22.13 1.83
N SER A 182 -3.31 22.38 1.77
CA SER A 182 -2.78 23.63 1.26
C SER A 182 -2.99 23.79 -0.25
N VAL A 183 -2.86 22.68 -1.02
CA VAL A 183 -3.16 22.67 -2.46
C VAL A 183 -4.65 22.87 -2.70
N ALA A 184 -5.53 22.16 -1.98
CA ALA A 184 -6.97 22.31 -2.11
C ALA A 184 -7.44 23.75 -1.76
N ARG A 185 -6.88 24.36 -0.71
CA ARG A 185 -7.16 25.77 -0.38
C ARG A 185 -6.66 26.72 -1.46
N SER A 186 -5.49 26.47 -2.04
CA SER A 186 -4.96 27.29 -3.13
C SER A 186 -5.80 27.18 -4.41
N GLU A 187 -6.41 26.04 -4.70
CA GLU A 187 -7.32 25.85 -5.81
C GLU A 187 -8.67 26.52 -5.57
N GLU A 188 -9.22 26.48 -4.34
CA GLU A 188 -10.43 27.23 -3.96
C GLU A 188 -10.21 28.73 -4.01
N ASP A 189 -9.07 29.23 -3.49
CA ASP A 189 -8.69 30.64 -3.55
C ASP A 189 -8.52 31.12 -5.00
N HIS A 190 -7.97 30.29 -5.89
CA HIS A 190 -7.83 30.58 -7.33
C HIS A 190 -9.18 30.61 -8.03
N ALA A 191 -10.09 29.70 -7.70
CA ALA A 191 -11.43 29.66 -8.26
C ALA A 191 -12.25 30.89 -7.87
N VAL A 192 -12.18 31.28 -6.57
CA VAL A 192 -12.84 32.49 -6.05
C VAL A 192 -12.26 33.77 -6.66
N ALA A 193 -10.94 33.85 -6.81
CA ALA A 193 -10.28 34.99 -7.46
C ALA A 193 -10.66 35.10 -8.95
N SER A 194 -10.73 33.97 -9.65
CA SER A 194 -11.15 33.91 -11.06
C SER A 194 -12.62 34.31 -11.26
N GLN A 195 -13.48 33.94 -10.34
CA GLN A 195 -14.89 34.31 -10.37
C GLN A 195 -15.09 35.81 -10.13
N ARG A 196 -14.39 36.39 -9.15
CA ARG A 196 -14.42 37.84 -8.89
C ARG A 196 -13.90 38.65 -10.07
N ALA A 197 -12.82 38.22 -10.72
CA ALA A 197 -12.30 38.88 -11.91
C ALA A 197 -13.30 38.86 -13.10
N ARG A 198 -14.05 37.77 -13.26
CA ARG A 198 -15.10 37.67 -14.27
C ARG A 198 -16.29 38.60 -13.95
N GLU A 199 -16.69 38.72 -12.72
CA GLU A 199 -17.78 39.63 -12.27
C GLU A 199 -17.39 41.09 -12.44
N GLU A 200 -16.12 41.45 -12.11
CA GLU A 200 -15.62 42.80 -12.36
C GLU A 200 -15.53 43.17 -13.84
N LEU A 201 -15.16 42.25 -14.71
CA LEU A 201 -15.20 42.48 -16.18
C LEU A 201 -16.62 42.65 -16.72
N ALA A 202 -17.57 41.84 -16.24
CA ALA A 202 -18.95 41.93 -16.63
C ALA A 202 -19.65 43.25 -16.20
N THR A 203 -19.15 43.87 -15.12
CA THR A 203 -19.67 45.19 -14.67
C THR A 203 -19.09 46.39 -15.45
N LYS A 204 -17.91 46.24 -16.06
CA LYS A 204 -17.28 47.27 -16.91
C LYS A 204 -17.80 47.37 -18.32
N ASP A 205 -18.44 46.29 -18.81
CA ASP A 205 -19.02 46.25 -20.18
C ASP A 205 -20.48 46.68 -20.23
N LYS A 206 -21.06 47.32 -19.21
CA LYS A 206 -22.36 47.94 -19.32
C LYS A 206 -22.26 49.24 -20.14
N PRO A 207 -22.99 49.33 -21.28
CA PRO A 207 -23.00 50.58 -22.05
C PRO A 207 -23.59 51.69 -21.19
N LEU A 208 -22.92 52.87 -21.22
CA LEU A 208 -23.47 54.11 -20.69
C LEU A 208 -24.82 54.32 -21.37
N SER A 209 -25.90 54.37 -20.59
CA SER A 209 -27.20 54.79 -21.07
C SER A 209 -27.08 56.29 -21.44
N ASP A 210 -27.28 56.57 -22.75
CA ASP A 210 -27.47 57.96 -23.22
C ASP A 210 -28.76 58.50 -22.59
N ASP A 211 -28.59 59.54 -21.73
CA ASP A 211 -29.64 60.52 -21.41
C ASP A 211 -29.43 61.79 -22.23
#